data_3749333e2a311c1ef8301451a26b6e72
#
_entry.id   3749333e2a311c1ef8301451a26b6e72
#
_cell.length_a   1.000
_cell.length_b   1.000
_cell.length_c   1.000
_cell.angle_alpha   90.00
_cell.angle_beta   90.00
_cell.angle_gamma   90.00
#
_symmetry.space_group_name_H-M   'P 1'
#
loop_
_entity.id
_entity.type
_entity.pdbx_description
1 polymer ?
#
loop_
_entity_poly.entity_id
_entity_poly.type
_entity_poly.pdbx_seq_one_letter_code
_entity_poly.pdbx_strand_id
1 'polypeptide(L)'
;MHDRITLRFLAAPTDETRDGKSIQAGRVLEWIDKAGYACAAGWSGQYCVTAYVGNVHFSKPIRPGDLVEATAQIIHTGRSSMQVLVSVESASPRTGEFTLATHCVLVFVAMDEHRKPVPVPQWRPRTAEDERLANGAVERIEARKEIHRLTLAQEYTDEGTAPVLTFRFLANPTDVNWGGNAHGGRI
;
A
#
# COMPACT_ATOMS: atom_id res chain seq x y z
N MET A 1 18.70 0.87 11.06
CA MET A 1 17.53 0.93 10.17
C MET A 1 16.53 -0.11 10.63
N HIS A 2 15.27 0.27 10.73
CA HIS A 2 14.20 -0.66 11.06
C HIS A 2 13.50 -1.07 9.77
N ASP A 3 13.39 -2.37 9.53
CA ASP A 3 12.74 -2.95 8.37
C ASP A 3 11.23 -3.20 8.58
N ARG A 4 10.71 -2.79 9.75
CA ARG A 4 9.30 -2.90 10.13
C ARG A 4 8.85 -1.67 10.91
N ILE A 5 7.60 -1.28 10.69
CA ILE A 5 6.91 -0.23 11.45
C ILE A 5 5.44 -0.62 11.63
N THR A 6 4.84 -0.23 12.74
CA THR A 6 3.39 -0.32 12.95
C THR A 6 2.86 1.07 13.21
N LEU A 7 1.88 1.49 12.42
CA LEU A 7 1.10 2.69 12.65
C LEU A 7 -0.26 2.30 13.23
N ARG A 8 -0.69 3.01 14.25
CA ARG A 8 -2.00 2.79 14.87
C ARG A 8 -2.93 3.95 14.56
N PHE A 9 -4.15 3.61 14.17
CA PHE A 9 -5.22 4.55 13.84
C PHE A 9 -6.47 4.23 14.65
N LEU A 10 -7.34 5.23 14.76
CA LEU A 10 -8.72 5.04 15.18
C LEU A 10 -9.60 5.07 13.92
N ALA A 11 -10.45 4.07 13.75
CA ALA A 11 -11.43 4.03 12.67
C ALA A 11 -12.52 5.07 12.96
N ALA A 12 -12.39 6.27 12.37
CA ALA A 12 -13.29 7.37 12.68
C ALA A 12 -14.68 7.14 12.06
N PRO A 13 -15.78 7.50 12.76
CA PRO A 13 -17.13 7.42 12.19
C PRO A 13 -17.32 8.22 10.92
N THR A 14 -16.50 9.28 10.71
CA THR A 14 -16.52 10.08 9.47
C THR A 14 -16.03 9.33 8.25
N ASP A 15 -15.35 8.20 8.44
CA ASP A 15 -14.77 7.37 7.38
C ASP A 15 -15.63 6.15 7.07
N GLU A 16 -16.84 6.06 7.64
CA GLU A 16 -17.74 4.93 7.45
C GLU A 16 -18.37 4.88 6.05
N THR A 17 -18.76 3.68 5.64
CA THR A 17 -19.61 3.47 4.48
C THR A 17 -21.01 4.06 4.72
N ARG A 18 -21.76 4.30 3.65
CA ARG A 18 -23.10 4.92 3.73
C ARG A 18 -24.08 4.16 4.63
N ASP A 19 -23.89 2.86 4.80
CA ASP A 19 -24.74 2.01 5.67
C ASP A 19 -24.25 1.97 7.13
N GLY A 20 -23.17 2.68 7.47
CA GLY A 20 -22.62 2.78 8.82
C GLY A 20 -21.99 1.49 9.38
N LYS A 21 -21.79 0.47 8.55
CA LYS A 21 -21.34 -0.85 9.02
C LYS A 21 -19.84 -1.09 8.98
N SER A 22 -19.14 -0.34 8.14
CA SER A 22 -17.70 -0.52 7.95
C SER A 22 -17.02 0.78 7.52
N ILE A 23 -15.71 0.79 7.62
CA ILE A 23 -14.88 1.87 7.09
C ILE A 23 -14.75 1.72 5.57
N GLN A 24 -14.77 2.85 4.86
CA GLN A 24 -14.59 2.91 3.42
C GLN A 24 -13.25 2.29 3.00
N ALA A 25 -13.25 1.49 1.93
CA ALA A 25 -12.06 0.84 1.42
C ALA A 25 -10.92 1.83 1.09
N GLY A 26 -11.25 3.00 0.54
CA GLY A 26 -10.27 4.06 0.25
C GLY A 26 -9.51 4.54 1.48
N ARG A 27 -10.19 4.64 2.64
CA ARG A 27 -9.52 4.98 3.91
C ARG A 27 -8.53 3.91 4.35
N VAL A 28 -8.91 2.64 4.20
CA VAL A 28 -8.00 1.51 4.52
C VAL A 28 -6.79 1.52 3.60
N LEU A 29 -6.98 1.78 2.30
CA LEU A 29 -5.89 1.93 1.33
C LEU A 29 -4.96 3.10 1.70
N GLU A 30 -5.49 4.20 2.20
CA GLU A 30 -4.68 5.33 2.71
C GLU A 30 -3.80 4.93 3.90
N TRP A 31 -4.32 4.14 4.84
CA TRP A 31 -3.52 3.63 5.96
C TRP A 31 -2.43 2.67 5.49
N ILE A 32 -2.75 1.80 4.52
CA ILE A 32 -1.79 0.89 3.90
C ILE A 32 -0.64 1.68 3.25
N ASP A 33 -0.98 2.68 2.43
CA ASP A 33 0.02 3.49 1.72
C ASP A 33 0.88 4.30 2.70
N LYS A 34 0.30 4.90 3.73
CA LYS A 34 1.03 5.63 4.78
C LYS A 34 2.00 4.73 5.54
N ALA A 35 1.58 3.53 5.95
CA ALA A 35 2.44 2.60 6.67
C ALA A 35 3.56 2.08 5.76
N GLY A 36 3.23 1.73 4.52
CA GLY A 36 4.21 1.31 3.52
C GLY A 36 5.24 2.39 3.22
N TYR A 37 4.78 3.63 3.01
CA TYR A 37 5.65 4.78 2.82
C TYR A 37 6.58 5.01 4.00
N ALA A 38 6.05 5.03 5.23
CA ALA A 38 6.85 5.24 6.44
C ALA A 38 7.94 4.16 6.60
N CYS A 39 7.61 2.90 6.27
CA CYS A 39 8.57 1.81 6.26
C CYS A 39 9.67 2.01 5.21
N ALA A 40 9.27 2.30 3.96
CA ALA A 40 10.18 2.48 2.84
C ALA A 40 11.10 3.71 3.02
N ALA A 41 10.53 4.85 3.42
CA ALA A 41 11.30 6.07 3.68
C ALA A 41 12.24 5.91 4.88
N GLY A 42 11.77 5.26 5.96
CA GLY A 42 12.60 4.97 7.14
C GLY A 42 13.75 4.01 6.84
N TRP A 43 13.56 3.06 5.92
CA TRP A 43 14.61 2.14 5.48
C TRP A 43 15.63 2.80 4.57
N SER A 44 15.15 3.53 3.54
CA SER A 44 16.02 4.13 2.53
C SER A 44 16.69 5.43 2.97
N GLY A 45 16.08 6.15 3.93
CA GLY A 45 16.47 7.52 4.28
C GLY A 45 16.17 8.53 3.17
N GLN A 46 15.32 8.19 2.21
CA GLN A 46 15.02 8.98 1.01
C GLN A 46 13.51 9.20 0.86
N TYR A 47 13.15 10.19 0.06
CA TYR A 47 11.77 10.27 -0.44
C TYR A 47 11.44 9.05 -1.30
N CYS A 48 10.26 8.50 -1.13
CA CYS A 48 9.82 7.32 -1.87
C CYS A 48 8.51 7.61 -2.61
N VAL A 49 8.34 6.98 -3.76
CA VAL A 49 7.08 6.99 -4.52
C VAL A 49 6.51 5.58 -4.57
N THR A 50 5.20 5.47 -4.47
CA THR A 50 4.47 4.21 -4.67
C THR A 50 4.46 3.91 -6.17
N ALA A 51 5.18 2.86 -6.58
CA ALA A 51 5.29 2.46 -7.98
C ALA A 51 4.30 1.34 -8.34
N TYR A 52 3.81 0.60 -7.37
CA TYR A 52 2.86 -0.49 -7.58
C TYR A 52 2.09 -0.80 -6.30
N VAL A 53 0.82 -1.08 -6.46
CA VAL A 53 -0.07 -1.60 -5.41
C VAL A 53 -0.53 -2.99 -5.83
N GLY A 54 -0.26 -3.99 -5.01
CA GLY A 54 -0.70 -5.36 -5.25
C GLY A 54 -2.18 -5.57 -4.97
N ASN A 55 -2.64 -6.79 -5.15
CA ASN A 55 -4.02 -7.15 -4.83
C ASN A 55 -4.32 -6.91 -3.35
N VAL A 56 -5.48 -6.31 -3.09
CA VAL A 56 -6.00 -6.07 -1.76
C VAL A 56 -7.27 -6.89 -1.59
N HIS A 57 -7.25 -7.83 -0.65
CA HIS A 57 -8.42 -8.63 -0.30
C HIS A 57 -8.90 -8.25 1.09
N PHE A 58 -10.07 -7.63 1.15
CA PHE A 58 -10.75 -7.33 2.42
C PHE A 58 -11.43 -8.60 2.94
N SER A 59 -10.80 -9.29 3.89
CA SER A 59 -11.33 -10.51 4.49
C SER A 59 -12.33 -10.25 5.61
N LYS A 60 -12.19 -9.10 6.29
CA LYS A 60 -13.10 -8.67 7.37
C LYS A 60 -13.34 -7.17 7.30
N PRO A 61 -14.59 -6.71 7.58
CA PRO A 61 -14.87 -5.28 7.68
C PRO A 61 -14.25 -4.71 8.95
N ILE A 62 -13.66 -3.53 8.84
CA ILE A 62 -13.24 -2.70 9.97
C ILE A 62 -14.44 -1.84 10.38
N ARG A 63 -14.81 -1.84 11.65
CA ARG A 63 -15.97 -1.10 12.15
C ARG A 63 -15.59 0.30 12.61
N PRO A 64 -16.49 1.29 12.48
CA PRO A 64 -16.29 2.58 13.12
C PRO A 64 -16.05 2.41 14.62
N GLY A 65 -15.04 3.09 15.15
CA GLY A 65 -14.62 2.99 16.54
C GLY A 65 -13.59 1.89 16.83
N ASP A 66 -13.26 1.03 15.89
CA ASP A 66 -12.18 0.04 16.07
C ASP A 66 -10.81 0.72 16.13
N LEU A 67 -9.90 0.12 16.90
CA LEU A 67 -8.47 0.38 16.80
C LEU A 67 -7.93 -0.39 15.60
N VAL A 68 -7.10 0.28 14.80
CA VAL A 68 -6.51 -0.29 13.58
C VAL A 68 -5.00 -0.23 13.67
N GLU A 69 -4.33 -1.33 13.42
CA GLU A 69 -2.89 -1.42 13.26
C GLU A 69 -2.54 -1.75 11.82
N ALA A 70 -1.75 -0.88 11.19
CA ALA A 70 -1.13 -1.13 9.90
C ALA A 70 0.36 -1.40 10.10
N THR A 71 0.75 -2.66 9.99
CA THR A 71 2.14 -3.10 10.14
C THR A 71 2.75 -3.28 8.76
N ALA A 72 3.77 -2.49 8.46
CA ALA A 72 4.54 -2.55 7.23
C ALA A 72 5.92 -3.17 7.47
N GLN A 73 6.35 -4.04 6.57
CA GLN A 73 7.64 -4.75 6.63
C GLN A 73 8.29 -4.81 5.26
N ILE A 74 9.59 -4.50 5.18
CA ILE A 74 10.40 -4.78 3.99
C ILE A 74 10.48 -6.30 3.81
N ILE A 75 10.19 -6.78 2.60
CA ILE A 75 10.28 -8.20 2.26
C ILE A 75 11.24 -8.48 1.10
N HIS A 76 11.65 -7.44 0.37
CA HIS A 76 12.65 -7.53 -0.68
C HIS A 76 13.13 -6.13 -1.09
N THR A 77 14.39 -6.03 -1.51
CA THR A 77 14.96 -4.81 -2.10
C THR A 77 15.61 -5.11 -3.44
N GLY A 78 15.29 -4.29 -4.44
CA GLY A 78 16.05 -4.18 -5.69
C GLY A 78 17.14 -3.08 -5.56
N ARG A 79 17.65 -2.60 -6.68
CA ARG A 79 18.64 -1.52 -6.66
C ARG A 79 18.10 -0.24 -6.03
N SER A 80 16.92 0.21 -6.43
CA SER A 80 16.27 1.45 -5.97
C SER A 80 14.83 1.23 -5.50
N SER A 81 14.36 -0.01 -5.50
CA SER A 81 12.99 -0.37 -5.15
C SER A 81 12.94 -1.24 -3.90
N MET A 82 11.84 -1.15 -3.19
CA MET A 82 11.54 -1.92 -1.99
C MET A 82 10.16 -2.53 -2.12
N GLN A 83 10.03 -3.83 -1.93
CA GLN A 83 8.73 -4.47 -1.72
C GLN A 83 8.40 -4.45 -0.24
N VAL A 84 7.25 -3.93 0.09
CA VAL A 84 6.75 -3.77 1.45
C VAL A 84 5.45 -4.54 1.60
N LEU A 85 5.42 -5.51 2.50
CA LEU A 85 4.18 -6.16 2.92
C LEU A 85 3.54 -5.28 4.00
N VAL A 86 2.29 -4.92 3.80
CA VAL A 86 1.48 -4.22 4.80
C VAL A 86 0.31 -5.11 5.20
N SER A 87 0.23 -5.40 6.49
CA SER A 87 -0.91 -6.10 7.10
C SER A 87 -1.72 -5.10 7.92
N VAL A 88 -3.04 -5.12 7.76
CA VAL A 88 -3.96 -4.29 8.53
C VAL A 88 -4.81 -5.19 9.41
N GLU A 89 -4.73 -4.94 10.70
CA GLU A 89 -5.50 -5.62 11.73
C GLU A 89 -6.41 -4.63 12.44
N SER A 90 -7.56 -5.10 12.93
CA SER A 90 -8.44 -4.27 13.72
C SER A 90 -8.93 -4.99 14.97
N ALA A 91 -9.21 -4.23 16.00
CA ALA A 91 -9.73 -4.70 17.26
C ALA A 91 -10.80 -3.75 17.81
N SER A 92 -11.86 -4.33 18.39
CA SER A 92 -12.74 -3.53 19.21
C SER A 92 -11.98 -3.03 20.45
N PRO A 93 -12.10 -1.75 20.84
CA PRO A 93 -11.49 -1.23 22.07
C PRO A 93 -11.92 -1.97 23.33
N ARG A 94 -13.05 -2.68 23.28
CA ARG A 94 -13.58 -3.44 24.42
C ARG A 94 -12.86 -4.76 24.65
N THR A 95 -12.45 -5.44 23.58
CA THR A 95 -11.78 -6.75 23.67
C THR A 95 -10.26 -6.63 23.56
N GLY A 96 -9.78 -5.68 22.79
CA GLY A 96 -8.35 -5.53 22.49
C GLY A 96 -7.78 -6.64 21.61
N GLU A 97 -8.62 -7.55 21.11
CA GLU A 97 -8.19 -8.68 20.28
C GLU A 97 -8.10 -8.26 18.80
N PHE A 98 -6.89 -8.14 18.30
CA PHE A 98 -6.63 -7.81 16.91
C PHE A 98 -6.87 -9.00 15.98
N THR A 99 -7.55 -8.74 14.89
CA THR A 99 -7.80 -9.72 13.82
C THR A 99 -7.44 -9.12 12.48
N LEU A 100 -6.84 -9.95 11.60
CA LEU A 100 -6.44 -9.54 10.26
C LEU A 100 -7.68 -9.14 9.44
N ALA A 101 -7.68 -7.90 8.95
CA ALA A 101 -8.71 -7.37 8.05
C ALA A 101 -8.28 -7.47 6.58
N THR A 102 -7.03 -7.14 6.29
CA THR A 102 -6.47 -7.23 4.94
C THR A 102 -4.94 -7.21 4.97
N HIS A 103 -4.34 -7.57 3.84
CA HIS A 103 -2.92 -7.34 3.59
C HIS A 103 -2.68 -6.98 2.12
N CYS A 104 -1.58 -6.30 1.86
CA CYS A 104 -1.20 -5.86 0.52
C CYS A 104 0.33 -5.80 0.40
N VAL A 105 0.86 -6.08 -0.79
CA VAL A 105 2.26 -5.82 -1.11
C VAL A 105 2.35 -4.58 -1.99
N LEU A 106 3.10 -3.59 -1.51
CA LEU A 106 3.40 -2.37 -2.25
C LEU A 106 4.84 -2.39 -2.76
N VAL A 107 5.09 -1.66 -3.82
CA VAL A 107 6.46 -1.39 -4.28
C VAL A 107 6.71 0.10 -4.21
N PHE A 108 7.73 0.47 -3.47
CA PHE A 108 8.23 1.83 -3.40
C PHE A 108 9.55 1.97 -4.13
N VAL A 109 9.78 3.13 -4.72
CA VAL A 109 11.05 3.50 -5.36
C VAL A 109 11.60 4.73 -4.66
N ALA A 110 12.84 4.65 -4.20
CA ALA A 110 13.54 5.77 -3.59
C ALA A 110 14.00 6.77 -4.66
N MET A 111 13.77 8.06 -4.41
CA MET A 111 14.03 9.16 -5.35
C MET A 111 14.94 10.21 -4.71
N ASP A 112 15.78 10.83 -5.53
CA ASP A 112 16.51 12.04 -5.16
C ASP A 112 15.66 13.31 -5.32
N GLU A 113 16.27 14.46 -5.04
CA GLU A 113 15.65 15.79 -5.21
C GLU A 113 15.29 16.13 -6.67
N HIS A 114 15.95 15.47 -7.63
CA HIS A 114 15.67 15.59 -9.06
C HIS A 114 14.66 14.55 -9.58
N ARG A 115 13.99 13.81 -8.66
CA ARG A 115 13.05 12.73 -8.98
C ARG A 115 13.65 11.58 -9.78
N LYS A 116 14.94 11.30 -9.59
CA LYS A 116 15.62 10.15 -10.19
C LYS A 116 15.74 9.01 -9.17
N PRO A 117 15.54 7.75 -9.59
CA PRO A 117 15.71 6.60 -8.72
C PRO A 117 17.13 6.50 -8.15
N VAL A 118 17.26 6.35 -6.84
CA VAL A 118 18.54 6.20 -6.13
C VAL A 118 18.66 4.83 -5.46
N PRO A 119 19.88 4.29 -5.32
CA PRO A 119 20.10 3.02 -4.65
C PRO A 119 19.60 3.03 -3.20
N VAL A 120 19.05 1.89 -2.76
CA VAL A 120 18.62 1.66 -1.38
C VAL A 120 19.52 0.65 -0.68
N PRO A 121 19.63 0.70 0.67
CA PRO A 121 20.28 -0.34 1.45
C PRO A 121 19.66 -1.72 1.15
N GLN A 122 20.52 -2.73 1.00
CA GLN A 122 20.04 -4.07 0.69
C GLN A 122 19.53 -4.76 1.95
N TRP A 123 18.27 -5.15 1.91
CA TRP A 123 17.65 -5.97 2.95
C TRP A 123 18.00 -7.44 2.76
N ARG A 124 18.22 -8.15 3.86
CA ARG A 124 18.47 -9.59 3.87
C ARG A 124 17.54 -10.29 4.84
N PRO A 125 16.94 -11.43 4.46
CA PRO A 125 16.15 -12.23 5.38
C PRO A 125 16.99 -12.70 6.57
N ARG A 126 16.38 -12.75 7.75
CA ARG A 126 17.02 -13.15 9.02
C ARG A 126 16.33 -14.33 9.67
N THR A 127 15.13 -14.66 9.21
CA THR A 127 14.31 -15.77 9.70
C THR A 127 13.78 -16.59 8.55
N ALA A 128 13.33 -17.82 8.82
CA ALA A 128 12.67 -18.67 7.81
C ALA A 128 11.39 -18.01 7.24
N GLU A 129 10.70 -17.20 8.04
CA GLU A 129 9.56 -16.40 7.58
C GLU A 129 9.99 -15.33 6.58
N ASP A 130 11.07 -14.60 6.88
CA ASP A 130 11.61 -13.59 5.97
C ASP A 130 12.05 -14.24 4.64
N GLU A 131 12.65 -15.45 4.68
CA GLU A 131 13.04 -16.18 3.48
C GLU A 131 11.83 -16.56 2.62
N ARG A 132 10.74 -17.03 3.23
CA ARG A 132 9.48 -17.32 2.51
C ARG A 132 8.92 -16.07 1.85
N LEU A 133 8.88 -14.94 2.57
CA LEU A 133 8.41 -13.67 2.05
C LEU A 133 9.29 -13.14 0.92
N ALA A 134 10.62 -13.27 1.04
CA ALA A 134 11.58 -12.87 0.02
C ALA A 134 11.42 -13.70 -1.27
N ASN A 135 11.28 -15.00 -1.16
CA ASN A 135 11.08 -15.89 -2.31
C ASN A 135 9.78 -15.54 -3.04
N GLY A 136 8.66 -15.40 -2.32
CA GLY A 136 7.41 -14.95 -2.91
C GLY A 136 7.48 -13.53 -3.49
N ALA A 137 8.37 -12.67 -2.99
CA ALA A 137 8.60 -11.35 -3.56
C ALA A 137 9.30 -11.44 -4.92
N VAL A 138 10.27 -12.36 -5.09
CA VAL A 138 10.96 -12.59 -6.36
C VAL A 138 9.98 -13.13 -7.42
N GLU A 139 9.16 -14.11 -7.07
CA GLU A 139 8.12 -14.64 -7.96
C GLU A 139 7.16 -13.55 -8.44
N ARG A 140 6.74 -12.65 -7.54
CA ARG A 140 5.89 -11.50 -7.89
C ARG A 140 6.56 -10.51 -8.84
N ILE A 141 7.90 -10.39 -8.85
CA ILE A 141 8.61 -9.53 -9.81
C ILE A 141 8.38 -10.06 -11.22
N GLU A 142 8.57 -11.35 -11.44
CA GLU A 142 8.41 -11.94 -12.77
C GLU A 142 6.95 -11.90 -13.23
N ALA A 143 6.01 -12.22 -12.36
CA ALA A 143 4.59 -12.10 -12.67
C ALA A 143 4.18 -10.67 -13.08
N ARG A 144 4.70 -9.63 -12.38
CA ARG A 144 4.43 -8.24 -12.74
C ARG A 144 5.03 -7.84 -14.09
N LYS A 145 6.22 -8.30 -14.42
CA LYS A 145 6.83 -8.05 -15.74
C LYS A 145 5.94 -8.60 -16.85
N GLU A 146 5.44 -9.82 -16.66
CA GLU A 146 4.57 -10.45 -17.64
C GLU A 146 3.21 -9.74 -17.76
N ILE A 147 2.57 -9.38 -16.64
CA ILE A 147 1.34 -8.58 -16.63
C ILE A 147 1.56 -7.25 -17.36
N HIS A 148 2.66 -6.54 -17.07
CA HIS A 148 2.99 -5.28 -17.72
C HIS A 148 3.17 -5.45 -19.23
N ARG A 149 3.90 -6.50 -19.65
CA ARG A 149 4.07 -6.83 -21.07
C ARG A 149 2.73 -7.08 -21.77
N LEU A 150 1.86 -7.87 -21.15
CA LEU A 150 0.53 -8.18 -21.68
C LEU A 150 -0.35 -6.92 -21.77
N THR A 151 -0.32 -6.08 -20.73
CA THR A 151 -1.08 -4.82 -20.69
C THR A 151 -0.64 -3.86 -21.80
N LEU A 152 0.67 -3.74 -22.04
CA LEU A 152 1.19 -2.90 -23.15
C LEU A 152 0.87 -3.46 -24.54
N ALA A 153 0.70 -4.78 -24.66
CA ALA A 153 0.33 -5.42 -25.91
C ALA A 153 -1.17 -5.39 -26.21
N GLN A 154 -1.99 -4.97 -25.22
CA GLN A 154 -3.44 -4.92 -25.38
C GLN A 154 -3.85 -3.66 -26.13
N GLU A 155 -4.59 -3.84 -27.20
CA GLU A 155 -5.28 -2.75 -27.88
C GLU A 155 -6.61 -2.48 -27.17
N TYR A 156 -6.82 -1.24 -26.76
CA TYR A 156 -8.08 -0.79 -26.17
C TYR A 156 -8.86 -0.05 -27.25
N THR A 157 -10.12 -0.42 -27.45
CA THR A 157 -11.02 0.24 -28.39
C THR A 157 -12.17 0.89 -27.64
N ASP A 158 -12.72 1.97 -28.18
CA ASP A 158 -13.92 2.65 -27.63
C ASP A 158 -15.23 1.95 -28.05
N GLU A 159 -15.14 0.80 -28.71
CA GLU A 159 -16.29 0.03 -29.25
C GLU A 159 -17.03 -0.79 -28.17
N GLY A 160 -16.75 -0.56 -26.90
CA GLY A 160 -17.41 -1.24 -25.78
C GLY A 160 -18.89 -0.92 -25.70
N THR A 161 -19.72 -1.94 -25.44
CA THR A 161 -21.17 -1.79 -25.23
C THR A 161 -21.55 -1.55 -23.77
N ALA A 162 -20.59 -1.60 -22.85
CA ALA A 162 -20.83 -1.36 -21.43
C ALA A 162 -21.10 0.12 -21.14
N PRO A 163 -22.02 0.45 -20.20
CA PRO A 163 -22.21 1.82 -19.75
C PRO A 163 -20.91 2.41 -19.20
N VAL A 164 -20.57 3.61 -19.66
CA VAL A 164 -19.37 4.34 -19.21
C VAL A 164 -19.80 5.48 -18.28
N LEU A 165 -19.11 5.62 -17.15
CA LEU A 165 -19.30 6.70 -16.22
C LEU A 165 -17.96 7.44 -16.02
N THR A 166 -17.98 8.75 -16.24
CA THR A 166 -16.80 9.61 -16.03
C THR A 166 -17.00 10.49 -14.83
N PHE A 167 -16.09 10.39 -13.85
CA PHE A 167 -16.03 11.34 -12.74
C PHE A 167 -14.90 12.36 -12.97
N ARG A 168 -15.18 13.61 -12.62
CA ARG A 168 -14.17 14.68 -12.57
C ARG A 168 -14.19 15.28 -11.18
N PHE A 169 -13.05 15.35 -10.55
CA PHE A 169 -12.87 15.96 -9.24
C PHE A 169 -11.55 16.75 -9.20
N LEU A 170 -11.51 17.73 -8.32
CA LEU A 170 -10.32 18.53 -8.06
C LEU A 170 -9.53 17.86 -6.92
N ALA A 171 -8.25 17.56 -7.15
CA ALA A 171 -7.38 17.11 -6.08
C ALA A 171 -7.22 18.24 -5.04
N ASN A 172 -7.52 17.93 -3.79
CA ASN A 172 -7.42 18.87 -2.70
C ASN A 172 -5.95 18.97 -2.22
N PRO A 173 -5.47 20.11 -1.73
CA PRO A 173 -4.16 20.21 -1.09
C PRO A 173 -3.92 19.21 0.05
N THR A 174 -4.98 18.76 0.72
CA THR A 174 -4.90 17.68 1.75
C THR A 174 -4.72 16.29 1.18
N ASP A 175 -4.86 16.11 -0.13
CA ASP A 175 -4.72 14.83 -0.81
C ASP A 175 -3.31 14.60 -1.34
N VAL A 176 -2.41 15.59 -1.17
CA VAL A 176 -1.02 15.50 -1.61
C VAL A 176 -0.09 15.10 -0.47
N ASN A 177 0.94 14.32 -0.81
CA ASN A 177 2.02 14.01 0.13
C ASN A 177 3.02 15.17 0.19
N TRP A 178 3.98 15.09 1.10
CA TRP A 178 4.99 16.14 1.27
C TRP A 178 5.89 16.34 0.04
N GLY A 179 5.95 15.40 -0.90
CA GLY A 179 6.62 15.53 -2.20
C GLY A 179 5.77 16.21 -3.27
N GLY A 180 4.57 16.69 -2.94
CA GLY A 180 3.66 17.40 -3.86
C GLY A 180 2.94 16.50 -4.86
N ASN A 181 2.90 15.18 -4.64
CA ASN A 181 2.14 14.24 -5.46
C ASN A 181 0.86 13.81 -4.72
N ALA A 182 -0.18 13.48 -5.49
CA ALA A 182 -1.39 12.91 -4.90
C ALA A 182 -1.05 11.61 -4.13
N HIS A 183 -1.63 11.47 -2.95
CA HIS A 183 -1.44 10.30 -2.10
C HIS A 183 -2.14 9.11 -2.73
N GLY A 184 -1.43 7.96 -2.91
CA GLY A 184 -1.98 6.78 -3.59
C GLY A 184 -3.29 6.27 -2.98
N GLY A 185 -3.47 6.37 -1.66
CA GLY A 185 -4.72 6.02 -0.98
C GLY A 185 -5.85 7.03 -1.13
N ARG A 186 -5.64 8.17 -1.82
CA ARG A 186 -6.66 9.20 -2.10
C ARG A 186 -7.16 9.18 -3.54
N ILE A 187 -6.49 8.46 -4.41
CA ILE A 187 -6.88 8.22 -5.80
C ILE A 187 -7.72 6.95 -5.87
#